data_12ba99631282527983f642fd12c901be
#
_entry.id   12ba99631282527983f642fd12c901be
#
_cell.length_a   1.000
_cell.length_b   1.000
_cell.length_c   1.000
_cell.angle_alpha   90.00
_cell.angle_beta   90.00
_cell.angle_gamma   90.00
#
_symmetry.space_group_name_H-M   'P 1'
#
loop_
_entity.id
_entity.type
_entity.pdbx_description
1 polymer ?
#
loop_
_entity_poly.entity_id
_entity_poly.type
_entity_poly.pdbx_seq_one_letter_code
_entity_poly.pdbx_strand_id
1 'polypeptide(L)'
;MKKKIEKIIQEKLINPVLHSRAPVSEVSLGVAVGVFLGLTPTVGVQMYLVAVVWSIYRYIFRRHFNLPVGVAMVWISNPLTMVPLYYLFLVTGYWLLETQNGLSYQYFADTLGRISETGGTWGIIVEGARFLLIDLGWPMIIGGFVYAVPGFFISYFLTKSIATSHRKSMARIAGMSYEDWQTKNETQH
;
A
#
# COMPACT_ATOMS: atom_id res chain seq x y z
N MET A 1 -21.14 -10.05 9.26
CA MET A 1 -19.71 -9.79 8.94
C MET A 1 -19.55 -9.02 7.63
N LYS A 2 -20.12 -9.43 6.50
CA LYS A 2 -20.08 -8.73 5.19
C LYS A 2 -20.41 -7.23 5.27
N LYS A 3 -21.57 -6.86 5.82
CA LYS A 3 -22.01 -5.45 5.94
C LYS A 3 -21.04 -4.55 6.71
N LYS A 4 -20.33 -5.09 7.72
CA LYS A 4 -19.33 -4.32 8.50
C LYS A 4 -18.06 -4.06 7.69
N ILE A 5 -17.64 -5.04 6.88
CA ILE A 5 -16.49 -4.93 5.99
C ILE A 5 -16.79 -3.94 4.85
N GLU A 6 -17.95 -4.06 4.22
CA GLU A 6 -18.42 -3.12 3.17
C GLU A 6 -18.45 -1.68 3.69
N LYS A 7 -18.98 -1.46 4.89
CA LYS A 7 -19.00 -0.13 5.51
C LYS A 7 -17.61 0.43 5.76
N ILE A 8 -16.67 -0.38 6.25
CA ILE A 8 -15.28 0.03 6.47
C ILE A 8 -14.59 0.40 5.14
N ILE A 9 -14.78 -0.42 4.10
CA ILE A 9 -14.24 -0.16 2.77
C ILE A 9 -14.83 1.16 2.22
N GLN A 10 -16.13 1.33 2.32
CA GLN A 10 -16.80 2.53 1.84
C GLN A 10 -16.35 3.79 2.57
N GLU A 11 -16.30 3.77 3.89
CA GLU A 11 -15.95 4.93 4.70
C GLU A 11 -14.45 5.27 4.63
N LYS A 12 -13.58 4.26 4.63
CA LYS A 12 -12.13 4.48 4.74
C LYS A 12 -11.40 4.53 3.40
N LEU A 13 -11.92 3.87 2.36
CA LEU A 13 -11.25 3.80 1.06
C LEU A 13 -12.01 4.59 -0.03
N ILE A 14 -13.32 4.43 -0.13
CA ILE A 14 -14.09 5.01 -1.24
C ILE A 14 -14.44 6.47 -0.97
N ASN A 15 -14.95 6.79 0.21
CA ASN A 15 -15.38 8.16 0.54
C ASN A 15 -14.26 9.19 0.45
N PRO A 16 -13.03 8.95 0.96
CA PRO A 16 -11.94 9.91 0.82
C PRO A 16 -11.58 10.22 -0.64
N VAL A 17 -11.74 9.24 -1.54
CA VAL A 17 -11.48 9.40 -2.97
C VAL A 17 -12.58 10.19 -3.67
N LEU A 18 -13.85 9.81 -3.47
CA LEU A 18 -14.99 10.39 -4.19
C LEU A 18 -15.34 11.80 -3.70
N HIS A 19 -15.18 12.09 -2.41
CA HIS A 19 -15.52 13.39 -1.81
C HIS A 19 -14.33 14.34 -1.73
N SER A 20 -13.16 13.95 -2.23
CA SER A 20 -12.01 14.85 -2.30
C SER A 20 -12.26 15.99 -3.30
N ARG A 21 -11.96 17.24 -2.88
CA ARG A 21 -12.00 18.43 -3.73
C ARG A 21 -10.71 18.65 -4.52
N ALA A 22 -9.65 17.89 -4.23
CA ALA A 22 -8.41 17.98 -4.97
C ALA A 22 -8.57 17.52 -6.42
N PRO A 23 -7.75 17.99 -7.37
CA PRO A 23 -7.78 17.53 -8.76
C PRO A 23 -7.72 16.00 -8.88
N VAL A 24 -8.40 15.44 -9.89
CA VAL A 24 -8.46 13.97 -10.09
C VAL A 24 -7.07 13.34 -10.15
N SER A 25 -6.12 14.02 -10.79
CA SER A 25 -4.73 13.55 -10.91
C SER A 25 -4.04 13.41 -9.56
N GLU A 26 -4.26 14.37 -8.66
CA GLU A 26 -3.67 14.35 -7.31
C GLU A 26 -4.29 13.26 -6.42
N VAL A 27 -5.61 13.08 -6.53
CA VAL A 27 -6.33 12.00 -5.84
C VAL A 27 -5.85 10.65 -6.35
N SER A 28 -5.76 10.46 -7.67
CA SER A 28 -5.32 9.21 -8.28
C SER A 28 -3.88 8.86 -7.93
N LEU A 29 -3.00 9.87 -7.88
CA LEU A 29 -1.62 9.66 -7.45
C LEU A 29 -1.54 9.34 -5.95
N GLY A 30 -2.35 9.98 -5.12
CA GLY A 30 -2.46 9.64 -3.69
C GLY A 30 -2.87 8.18 -3.48
N VAL A 31 -3.91 7.72 -4.21
CA VAL A 31 -4.33 6.31 -4.18
C VAL A 31 -3.19 5.39 -4.61
N ALA A 32 -2.52 5.71 -5.73
CA ALA A 32 -1.46 4.87 -6.27
C ALA A 32 -0.27 4.72 -5.30
N VAL A 33 0.18 5.84 -4.71
CA VAL A 33 1.25 5.83 -3.70
C VAL A 33 0.82 5.06 -2.45
N GLY A 34 -0.40 5.28 -1.97
CA GLY A 34 -0.93 4.57 -0.81
C GLY A 34 -1.05 3.06 -1.03
N VAL A 35 -1.56 2.64 -2.20
CA VAL A 35 -1.64 1.21 -2.59
C VAL A 35 -0.24 0.62 -2.73
N PHE A 36 0.69 1.31 -3.37
CA PHE A 36 2.08 0.86 -3.51
C PHE A 36 2.71 0.58 -2.15
N LEU A 37 2.66 1.55 -1.24
CA LEU A 37 3.22 1.40 0.10
C LEU A 37 2.44 0.39 0.95
N GLY A 38 1.12 0.30 0.77
CA GLY A 38 0.29 -0.72 1.41
C GLY A 38 0.61 -2.14 0.97
N LEU A 39 1.09 -2.33 -0.26
CA LEU A 39 1.54 -3.61 -0.79
C LEU A 39 3.03 -3.89 -0.58
N THR A 40 3.75 -3.05 0.15
CA THR A 40 5.11 -3.33 0.62
C THR A 40 5.09 -3.84 2.07
N PRO A 41 6.01 -4.73 2.47
CA PRO A 41 6.04 -5.29 3.83
C PRO A 41 6.66 -4.31 4.84
N THR A 42 6.10 -3.10 4.95
CA THR A 42 6.60 -2.00 5.79
C THR A 42 5.64 -1.65 6.92
N VAL A 43 5.15 -2.69 7.62
CA VAL A 43 4.16 -2.54 8.71
C VAL A 43 4.58 -1.51 9.75
N GLY A 44 3.61 -0.73 10.18
CA GLY A 44 3.78 0.28 11.24
C GLY A 44 4.38 1.60 10.77
N VAL A 45 5.17 1.60 9.68
CA VAL A 45 5.80 2.83 9.17
C VAL A 45 5.17 3.34 7.87
N GLN A 46 4.24 2.60 7.28
CA GLN A 46 3.64 2.90 5.97
C GLN A 46 3.02 4.30 5.89
N MET A 47 2.30 4.73 6.93
CA MET A 47 1.70 6.07 6.97
C MET A 47 2.76 7.18 6.97
N TYR A 48 3.87 6.97 7.70
CA TYR A 48 5.00 7.91 7.71
C TYR A 48 5.69 7.93 6.34
N LEU A 49 5.83 6.76 5.70
CA LEU A 49 6.42 6.68 4.35
C LEU A 49 5.59 7.42 3.31
N VAL A 50 4.26 7.38 3.38
CA VAL A 50 3.40 8.22 2.51
C VAL A 50 3.72 9.69 2.70
N ALA A 51 3.85 10.16 3.94
CA ALA A 51 4.17 11.55 4.24
C ALA A 51 5.58 11.94 3.77
N VAL A 52 6.55 11.05 3.92
CA VAL A 52 7.93 11.24 3.41
C VAL A 52 7.92 11.32 1.89
N VAL A 53 7.28 10.38 1.21
CA VAL A 53 7.15 10.40 -0.26
C VAL A 53 6.44 11.65 -0.73
N TRP A 54 5.37 12.09 -0.04
CA TRP A 54 4.67 13.34 -0.35
C TRP A 54 5.60 14.56 -0.21
N SER A 55 6.39 14.61 0.86
CA SER A 55 7.34 15.71 1.10
C SER A 55 8.42 15.78 0.05
N ILE A 56 9.01 14.62 -0.30
CA ILE A 56 10.03 14.51 -1.36
C ILE A 56 9.44 14.89 -2.72
N TYR A 57 8.26 14.39 -3.04
CA TYR A 57 7.57 14.69 -4.29
C TYR A 57 7.27 16.19 -4.43
N ARG A 58 6.78 16.81 -3.36
CA ARG A 58 6.55 18.26 -3.31
C ARG A 58 7.83 19.07 -3.47
N TYR A 59 8.92 18.65 -2.84
CA TYR A 59 10.20 19.35 -2.91
C TYR A 59 10.84 19.26 -4.31
N ILE A 60 10.85 18.06 -4.91
CA ILE A 60 11.52 17.79 -6.20
C ILE A 60 10.68 18.32 -7.36
N PHE A 61 9.39 17.98 -7.43
CA PHE A 61 8.54 18.26 -8.58
C PHE A 61 7.70 19.53 -8.42
N ARG A 62 7.76 20.18 -7.26
CA ARG A 62 6.90 21.34 -6.89
C ARG A 62 5.41 21.07 -7.11
N ARG A 63 5.02 19.81 -7.04
CA ARG A 63 3.66 19.30 -7.15
C ARG A 63 3.36 18.47 -5.91
N HIS A 64 2.10 18.20 -5.67
CA HIS A 64 1.69 17.34 -4.57
C HIS A 64 0.63 16.35 -5.03
N PHE A 65 0.44 15.33 -4.26
CA PHE A 65 -0.70 14.42 -4.37
C PHE A 65 -1.55 14.53 -3.10
N ASN A 66 -2.75 14.01 -3.14
CA ASN A 66 -3.67 14.08 -2.00
C ASN A 66 -3.16 13.17 -0.87
N LEU A 67 -2.46 13.77 0.11
CA LEU A 67 -1.87 13.06 1.25
C LEU A 67 -2.91 12.29 2.08
N PRO A 68 -4.06 12.88 2.50
CA PRO A 68 -5.10 12.16 3.23
C PRO A 68 -5.59 10.90 2.51
N VAL A 69 -5.77 10.97 1.19
CA VAL A 69 -6.15 9.82 0.38
C VAL A 69 -5.04 8.77 0.37
N GLY A 70 -3.78 9.19 0.20
CA GLY A 70 -2.63 8.28 0.24
C GLY A 70 -2.53 7.53 1.57
N VAL A 71 -2.66 8.23 2.68
CA VAL A 71 -2.66 7.62 4.03
C VAL A 71 -3.86 6.68 4.22
N ALA A 72 -5.05 7.04 3.72
CA ALA A 72 -6.21 6.16 3.79
C ALA A 72 -6.01 4.86 3.01
N MET A 73 -5.36 4.91 1.83
CA MET A 73 -5.15 3.74 0.97
C MET A 73 -4.15 2.73 1.54
N VAL A 74 -3.26 3.14 2.43
CA VAL A 74 -2.38 2.21 3.16
C VAL A 74 -3.16 1.16 3.95
N TRP A 75 -4.38 1.46 4.34
CA TRP A 75 -5.28 0.53 5.03
C TRP A 75 -5.65 -0.73 4.23
N ILE A 76 -5.21 -0.83 2.99
CA ILE A 76 -5.32 -2.08 2.21
C ILE A 76 -4.58 -3.24 2.91
N SER A 77 -3.48 -2.93 3.59
CA SER A 77 -2.79 -3.85 4.51
C SER A 77 -3.14 -3.51 5.97
N ASN A 78 -4.33 -3.90 6.38
CA ASN A 78 -4.78 -3.84 7.77
C ASN A 78 -4.50 -5.17 8.49
N PRO A 79 -4.62 -5.25 9.83
CA PRO A 79 -4.32 -6.47 10.57
C PRO A 79 -5.05 -7.73 10.07
N LEU A 80 -6.21 -7.59 9.43
CA LEU A 80 -6.98 -8.71 8.89
C LEU A 80 -6.42 -9.20 7.55
N THR A 81 -5.97 -8.29 6.69
CA THR A 81 -5.44 -8.59 5.35
C THR A 81 -3.93 -8.81 5.35
N MET A 82 -3.23 -8.35 6.37
CA MET A 82 -1.77 -8.40 6.47
C MET A 82 -1.24 -9.84 6.40
N VAL A 83 -1.82 -10.76 7.17
CA VAL A 83 -1.35 -12.15 7.23
C VAL A 83 -1.41 -12.83 5.87
N PRO A 84 -2.57 -12.87 5.15
CA PRO A 84 -2.64 -13.50 3.84
C PRO A 84 -1.79 -12.76 2.78
N LEU A 85 -1.69 -11.42 2.83
CA LEU A 85 -0.87 -10.65 1.89
C LEU A 85 0.63 -10.97 2.07
N TYR A 86 1.10 -10.99 3.30
CA TYR A 86 2.52 -11.23 3.58
C TYR A 86 2.92 -12.67 3.29
N TYR A 87 2.02 -13.62 3.53
CA TYR A 87 2.21 -15.00 3.09
C TYR A 87 2.33 -15.07 1.55
N LEU A 88 1.44 -14.37 0.83
CA LEU A 88 1.50 -14.30 -0.63
C LEU A 88 2.83 -13.68 -1.11
N PHE A 89 3.28 -12.59 -0.49
CA PHE A 89 4.57 -11.96 -0.82
C PHE A 89 5.74 -12.91 -0.58
N LEU A 90 5.72 -13.61 0.54
CA LEU A 90 6.76 -14.56 0.91
C LEU A 90 6.84 -15.71 -0.10
N VAL A 91 5.70 -16.34 -0.42
CA VAL A 91 5.62 -17.43 -1.42
C VAL A 91 6.14 -16.97 -2.78
N THR A 92 5.69 -15.79 -3.23
CA THR A 92 6.12 -15.23 -4.53
C THR A 92 7.61 -14.90 -4.52
N GLY A 93 8.13 -14.34 -3.44
CA GLY A 93 9.56 -14.03 -3.32
C GLY A 93 10.44 -15.28 -3.33
N TYR A 94 10.06 -16.30 -2.60
CA TYR A 94 10.78 -17.58 -2.63
C TYR A 94 10.76 -18.25 -4.00
N TRP A 95 9.61 -18.18 -4.68
CA TRP A 95 9.48 -18.69 -6.04
C TRP A 95 10.42 -17.97 -7.02
N LEU A 96 10.50 -16.64 -6.92
CA LEU A 96 11.38 -15.83 -7.79
C LEU A 96 12.86 -16.01 -7.48
N LEU A 97 13.20 -16.25 -6.21
CA LEU A 97 14.59 -16.46 -5.78
C LEU A 97 15.04 -17.92 -5.92
N GLU A 98 14.17 -18.80 -6.43
CA GLU A 98 14.42 -20.25 -6.54
C GLU A 98 14.82 -20.91 -5.21
N THR A 99 14.51 -20.26 -4.10
CA THR A 99 14.87 -20.70 -2.75
C THR A 99 13.70 -21.47 -2.12
N GLN A 100 13.45 -22.69 -2.60
CA GLN A 100 12.29 -23.50 -2.18
C GLN A 100 12.34 -23.98 -0.72
N ASN A 101 13.51 -23.98 -0.10
CA ASN A 101 13.69 -24.52 1.26
C ASN A 101 13.07 -23.60 2.35
N GLY A 102 12.89 -22.34 2.09
CA GLY A 102 12.43 -21.36 3.09
C GLY A 102 10.96 -21.49 3.55
N LEU A 103 10.12 -22.24 2.80
CA LEU A 103 8.72 -22.50 3.16
C LEU A 103 8.53 -23.84 3.89
N SER A 104 9.60 -24.65 4.03
CA SER A 104 9.52 -25.91 4.75
C SER A 104 9.43 -25.66 6.25
N TYR A 105 8.45 -26.29 6.90
CA TYR A 105 8.36 -26.31 8.36
C TYR A 105 9.65 -26.84 9.02
N GLN A 106 10.31 -27.82 8.40
CA GLN A 106 11.58 -28.36 8.87
C GLN A 106 12.68 -27.31 8.86
N TYR A 107 12.84 -26.56 7.74
CA TYR A 107 13.82 -25.47 7.67
C TYR A 107 13.59 -24.41 8.76
N PHE A 108 12.33 -24.05 8.98
CA PHE A 108 11.96 -23.10 10.02
C PHE A 108 12.31 -23.63 11.44
N ALA A 109 11.92 -24.87 11.73
CA ALA A 109 12.18 -25.53 13.00
C ALA A 109 13.69 -25.71 13.26
N ASP A 110 14.46 -26.16 12.26
CA ASP A 110 15.91 -26.33 12.34
C ASP A 110 16.62 -24.97 12.52
N THR A 111 16.15 -23.93 11.88
CA THR A 111 16.71 -22.59 12.02
C THR A 111 16.44 -22.02 13.41
N LEU A 112 15.22 -22.16 13.93
CA LEU A 112 14.91 -21.77 15.31
C LEU A 112 15.72 -22.58 16.33
N GLY A 113 15.90 -23.89 16.10
CA GLY A 113 16.75 -24.75 16.92
C GLY A 113 18.18 -24.22 16.96
N ARG A 114 18.79 -23.94 15.82
CA ARG A 114 20.15 -23.37 15.73
C ARG A 114 20.26 -22.02 16.41
N ILE A 115 19.27 -21.14 16.24
CA ILE A 115 19.26 -19.84 16.92
C ILE A 115 19.23 -20.01 18.43
N SER A 116 18.43 -20.98 18.95
CA SER A 116 18.35 -21.24 20.39
C SER A 116 19.61 -21.87 21.00
N GLU A 117 20.37 -22.59 20.18
CA GLU A 117 21.65 -23.22 20.57
C GLU A 117 22.82 -22.24 20.45
N THR A 118 22.68 -21.11 19.80
CA THR A 118 23.70 -20.06 19.68
C THR A 118 23.98 -19.49 21.07
N GLY A 119 25.19 -19.69 21.60
CA GLY A 119 25.52 -19.37 22.96
C GLY A 119 25.38 -17.87 23.31
N GLY A 120 24.55 -17.58 24.29
CA GLY A 120 24.35 -16.26 24.87
C GLY A 120 23.21 -15.45 24.27
N THR A 121 22.59 -14.61 25.12
CA THR A 121 21.42 -13.79 24.77
C THR A 121 21.65 -12.88 23.53
N TRP A 122 22.88 -12.36 23.39
CA TRP A 122 23.22 -11.50 22.26
C TRP A 122 23.29 -12.26 20.93
N GLY A 123 23.85 -13.47 20.94
CA GLY A 123 23.90 -14.35 19.78
C GLY A 123 22.50 -14.70 19.26
N ILE A 124 21.59 -15.04 20.16
CA ILE A 124 20.19 -15.32 19.84
C ILE A 124 19.51 -14.11 19.18
N ILE A 125 19.74 -12.90 19.72
CA ILE A 125 19.17 -11.66 19.16
C ILE A 125 19.72 -11.40 17.76
N VAL A 126 21.01 -11.52 17.53
CA VAL A 126 21.66 -11.25 16.24
C VAL A 126 21.22 -12.26 15.18
N GLU A 127 21.29 -13.55 15.47
CA GLU A 127 20.87 -14.60 14.52
C GLU A 127 19.36 -14.59 14.26
N GLY A 128 18.56 -14.31 15.29
CA GLY A 128 17.11 -14.13 15.13
C GLY A 128 16.78 -12.92 14.26
N ALA A 129 17.45 -11.79 14.47
CA ALA A 129 17.29 -10.60 13.63
C ALA A 129 17.73 -10.86 12.17
N ARG A 130 18.84 -11.56 11.97
CA ARG A 130 19.32 -11.97 10.65
C ARG A 130 18.29 -12.83 9.93
N PHE A 131 17.77 -13.86 10.58
CA PHE A 131 16.73 -14.72 10.03
C PHE A 131 15.49 -13.93 9.62
N LEU A 132 15.00 -13.04 10.51
CA LEU A 132 13.82 -12.24 10.22
C LEU A 132 14.02 -11.20 9.11
N LEU A 133 15.21 -10.59 9.03
CA LEU A 133 15.47 -9.51 8.08
C LEU A 133 15.98 -10.01 6.73
N ILE A 134 16.81 -11.05 6.72
CA ILE A 134 17.45 -11.56 5.51
C ILE A 134 16.65 -12.74 4.94
N ASP A 135 16.43 -13.78 5.73
CA ASP A 135 15.86 -15.04 5.23
C ASP A 135 14.35 -14.94 4.96
N LEU A 136 13.63 -14.17 5.76
CA LEU A 136 12.20 -13.92 5.56
C LEU A 136 11.91 -12.56 4.91
N GLY A 137 12.62 -11.53 5.32
CA GLY A 137 12.35 -10.15 4.91
C GLY A 137 12.67 -9.91 3.44
N TRP A 138 13.81 -10.39 2.96
CA TRP A 138 14.23 -10.17 1.57
C TRP A 138 13.29 -10.81 0.54
N PRO A 139 12.94 -12.11 0.65
CA PRO A 139 11.92 -12.70 -0.22
C PRO A 139 10.58 -11.97 -0.15
N MET A 140 10.16 -11.57 1.05
CA MET A 140 8.90 -10.84 1.25
C MET A 140 8.91 -9.46 0.57
N ILE A 141 10.04 -8.74 0.61
CA ILE A 141 10.22 -7.47 -0.08
C ILE A 141 10.12 -7.67 -1.59
N ILE A 142 10.88 -8.60 -2.16
CA ILE A 142 10.86 -8.89 -3.59
C ILE A 142 9.46 -9.30 -4.05
N GLY A 143 8.84 -10.25 -3.34
CA GLY A 143 7.48 -10.67 -3.65
C GLY A 143 6.46 -9.54 -3.52
N GLY A 144 6.60 -8.67 -2.51
CA GLY A 144 5.75 -7.50 -2.33
C GLY A 144 5.83 -6.52 -3.50
N PHE A 145 7.04 -6.26 -4.02
CA PHE A 145 7.23 -5.39 -5.19
C PHE A 145 6.56 -5.92 -6.47
N VAL A 146 6.46 -7.24 -6.63
CA VAL A 146 5.73 -7.86 -7.76
C VAL A 146 4.27 -7.42 -7.81
N TYR A 147 3.65 -7.20 -6.67
CA TYR A 147 2.27 -6.73 -6.55
C TYR A 147 2.18 -5.21 -6.42
N ALA A 148 3.13 -4.58 -5.74
CA ALA A 148 3.12 -3.14 -5.50
C ALA A 148 3.26 -2.33 -6.79
N VAL A 149 4.17 -2.74 -7.70
CA VAL A 149 4.42 -2.01 -8.95
C VAL A 149 3.19 -2.04 -9.87
N PRO A 150 2.63 -3.21 -10.26
CA PRO A 150 1.39 -3.22 -11.04
C PRO A 150 0.22 -2.57 -10.29
N GLY A 151 0.13 -2.78 -8.98
CA GLY A 151 -0.88 -2.17 -8.11
C GLY A 151 -0.89 -0.66 -8.17
N PHE A 152 0.29 -0.03 -8.22
CA PHE A 152 0.43 1.42 -8.40
C PHE A 152 -0.25 1.88 -9.71
N PHE A 153 0.13 1.29 -10.85
CA PHE A 153 -0.42 1.71 -12.14
C PHE A 153 -1.91 1.40 -12.27
N ILE A 154 -2.33 0.20 -11.89
CA ILE A 154 -3.73 -0.21 -11.94
C ILE A 154 -4.60 0.71 -11.10
N SER A 155 -4.19 0.97 -9.85
CA SER A 155 -4.96 1.84 -8.95
C SER A 155 -4.98 3.29 -9.42
N TYR A 156 -3.88 3.80 -10.01
CA TYR A 156 -3.84 5.13 -10.59
C TYR A 156 -4.87 5.31 -11.71
N PHE A 157 -4.83 4.45 -12.74
CA PHE A 157 -5.70 4.56 -13.89
C PHE A 157 -7.16 4.25 -13.55
N LEU A 158 -7.39 3.26 -12.69
CA LEU A 158 -8.73 2.91 -12.22
C LEU A 158 -9.36 4.07 -11.45
N THR A 159 -8.64 4.65 -10.50
CA THR A 159 -9.11 5.80 -9.72
C THR A 159 -9.36 7.00 -10.61
N LYS A 160 -8.46 7.29 -11.55
CA LYS A 160 -8.63 8.38 -12.50
C LYS A 160 -9.90 8.22 -13.34
N SER A 161 -10.16 7.02 -13.83
CA SER A 161 -11.37 6.71 -14.61
C SER A 161 -12.63 6.86 -13.76
N ILE A 162 -12.68 6.25 -12.59
CA ILE A 162 -13.85 6.27 -11.69
C ILE A 162 -14.13 7.68 -11.20
N ALA A 163 -13.12 8.39 -10.70
CA ALA A 163 -13.29 9.75 -10.17
C ALA A 163 -13.75 10.73 -11.27
N THR A 164 -13.18 10.63 -12.47
CA THR A 164 -13.61 11.45 -13.62
C THR A 164 -15.06 11.17 -14.01
N SER A 165 -15.44 9.89 -14.10
CA SER A 165 -16.81 9.50 -14.44
C SER A 165 -17.81 9.97 -13.39
N HIS A 166 -17.47 9.82 -12.12
CA HIS A 166 -18.29 10.29 -11.01
C HIS A 166 -18.49 11.82 -11.07
N ARG A 167 -17.41 12.59 -11.25
CA ARG A 167 -17.47 14.06 -11.31
C ARG A 167 -18.25 14.55 -12.55
N LYS A 168 -18.09 13.91 -13.70
CA LYS A 168 -18.90 14.19 -14.90
C LYS A 168 -20.38 13.95 -14.64
N SER A 169 -20.74 12.90 -13.90
CA SER A 169 -22.12 12.64 -13.50
C SER A 169 -22.65 13.73 -12.59
N MET A 170 -21.86 14.18 -11.62
CA MET A 170 -22.25 15.28 -10.72
C MET A 170 -22.43 16.60 -11.45
N ALA A 171 -21.56 16.91 -12.42
CA ALA A 171 -21.69 18.09 -13.27
C ALA A 171 -23.02 18.07 -14.09
N ARG A 172 -23.36 16.91 -14.66
CA ARG A 172 -24.65 16.74 -15.38
C ARG A 172 -25.87 16.95 -14.48
N ILE A 173 -25.83 16.38 -13.26
CA ILE A 173 -26.92 16.56 -12.28
C ILE A 173 -27.05 18.03 -11.88
N ALA A 174 -25.93 18.76 -11.79
CA ALA A 174 -25.90 20.19 -11.47
C ALA A 174 -26.27 21.09 -12.68
N GLY A 175 -26.53 20.53 -13.87
CA GLY A 175 -26.88 21.26 -15.08
C GLY A 175 -25.76 22.13 -15.66
N MET A 176 -24.50 21.80 -15.41
CA MET A 176 -23.35 22.58 -15.87
C MET A 176 -22.33 21.73 -16.62
N SER A 177 -21.42 22.40 -17.35
CA SER A 177 -20.31 21.72 -18.03
C SER A 177 -19.35 21.10 -17.01
N TYR A 178 -18.56 20.10 -17.43
CA TYR A 178 -17.57 19.49 -16.54
C TYR A 178 -16.47 20.50 -16.14
N GLU A 179 -16.09 21.38 -17.03
CA GLU A 179 -15.06 22.41 -16.80
C GLU A 179 -15.55 23.45 -15.77
N ASP A 180 -16.78 23.92 -15.89
CA ASP A 180 -17.38 24.86 -14.91
C ASP A 180 -17.52 24.20 -13.55
N TRP A 181 -17.90 22.91 -13.53
CA TRP A 181 -18.00 22.14 -12.30
C TRP A 181 -16.65 22.00 -11.61
N GLN A 182 -15.57 21.71 -12.37
CA GLN A 182 -14.21 21.62 -11.86
C GLN A 182 -13.77 22.96 -11.25
N THR A 183 -13.92 24.05 -11.98
CA THR A 183 -13.53 25.38 -11.52
C THR A 183 -14.24 25.78 -10.23
N LYS A 184 -15.48 25.35 -10.06
CA LYS A 184 -16.30 25.66 -8.89
C LYS A 184 -16.02 24.77 -7.67
N ASN A 185 -15.69 23.50 -7.89
CA ASN A 185 -15.66 22.46 -6.84
C ASN A 185 -14.29 21.90 -6.56
N GLU A 186 -13.31 22.01 -7.49
CA GLU A 186 -11.95 21.56 -7.26
C GLU A 186 -11.10 22.67 -6.66
N THR A 187 -10.28 22.33 -5.66
CA THR A 187 -9.32 23.26 -5.07
C THR A 187 -8.18 23.47 -6.06
N GLN A 188 -8.04 24.70 -6.55
CA GLN A 188 -6.86 25.09 -7.35
C GLN A 188 -5.71 25.39 -6.40
N HIS A 189 -4.58 24.73 -6.60
CA HIS A 189 -3.33 24.95 -5.85
C HIS A 189 -2.26 25.58 -6.73
#